data_a081b0f83ac698414606b901da165dad
#
_entry.id   a081b0f83ac698414606b901da165dad
#
_cell.length_a   1.000
_cell.length_b   1.000
_cell.length_c   1.000
_cell.angle_alpha   90.00
_cell.angle_beta   90.00
_cell.angle_gamma   90.00
#
_symmetry.space_group_name_H-M   'P 1'
#
loop_
_entity.id
_entity.type
_entity.pdbx_description
1 polymer ?
#
loop_
_entity_poly.entity_id
_entity_poly.type
_entity_poly.pdbx_seq_one_letter_code
_entity_poly.pdbx_strand_id
1 'polypeptide(L)'
;MSNTWVVVADASRARVFEAPEPRGPLSEIEALSNPENRLHEGDLVSDRGGRDSNRGAGSHGYSTGGGAKEEAVNRFAAEVCRHLEKGRNAHAFDRLYVMASPGFLGVLRKHQSDALRGLIYDEIAKDLATQDVGRIREQLPKCL
;
A
#
# COMPACT_ATOMS: atom_id res chain seq x y z
N MET A 1 15.89 -22.16 1.87
CA MET A 1 15.70 -21.29 0.72
C MET A 1 15.10 -20.00 1.17
N SER A 2 15.65 -18.92 0.72
CA SER A 2 15.09 -17.63 1.09
C SER A 2 14.21 -17.12 -0.03
N ASN A 3 13.15 -16.43 0.35
CA ASN A 3 12.25 -15.81 -0.59
C ASN A 3 11.95 -14.42 -0.09
N THR A 4 11.91 -13.47 -0.99
CA THR A 4 11.68 -12.08 -0.65
C THR A 4 10.36 -11.64 -1.25
N TRP A 5 9.54 -10.99 -0.44
CA TRP A 5 8.32 -10.35 -0.92
C TRP A 5 8.51 -8.85 -0.92
N VAL A 6 7.84 -8.21 -1.86
CA VAL A 6 7.81 -6.74 -1.95
C VAL A 6 6.36 -6.35 -2.00
N VAL A 7 5.93 -5.50 -1.08
CA VAL A 7 4.59 -4.94 -1.13
C VAL A 7 4.70 -3.49 -1.56
N VAL A 8 3.88 -3.10 -2.54
CA VAL A 8 3.86 -1.74 -3.07
C VAL A 8 2.44 -1.25 -2.93
N ALA A 9 2.22 -0.21 -2.17
CA ALA A 9 0.87 0.17 -1.79
C ALA A 9 0.65 1.67 -1.69
N ASP A 10 -0.60 2.07 -1.85
CA ASP A 10 -1.06 3.39 -1.47
C ASP A 10 -2.44 3.19 -0.83
N ALA A 11 -3.13 4.27 -0.54
CA ALA A 11 -4.42 4.18 0.15
C ALA A 11 -5.50 3.50 -0.69
N SER A 12 -5.28 3.37 -1.98
CA SER A 12 -6.28 2.83 -2.91
C SER A 12 -6.00 1.42 -3.37
N ARG A 13 -4.76 0.98 -3.33
CA ARG A 13 -4.39 -0.33 -3.86
C ARG A 13 -3.09 -0.83 -3.26
N ALA A 14 -2.92 -2.15 -3.30
CA ALA A 14 -1.68 -2.76 -2.85
C ALA A 14 -1.35 -3.92 -3.78
N ARG A 15 -0.09 -4.06 -4.09
CA ARG A 15 0.39 -5.13 -4.96
C ARG A 15 1.50 -5.85 -4.24
N VAL A 16 1.46 -7.17 -4.28
CA VAL A 16 2.47 -8.00 -3.63
C VAL A 16 3.25 -8.74 -4.70
N PHE A 17 4.56 -8.64 -4.62
CA PHE A 17 5.45 -9.29 -5.57
C PHE A 17 6.35 -10.25 -4.81
N GLU A 18 6.81 -11.28 -5.52
CA GLU A 18 7.81 -12.15 -4.94
C GLU A 18 9.07 -12.13 -5.80
N ALA A 19 10.20 -12.26 -5.15
CA ALA A 19 11.50 -12.30 -5.80
C ALA A 19 12.18 -13.58 -5.37
N PRO A 20 11.94 -14.68 -6.10
CA PRO A 20 12.56 -15.95 -5.70
C PRO A 20 14.06 -15.96 -5.87
N GLU A 21 14.58 -15.10 -6.73
CA GLU A 21 16.01 -14.98 -6.93
C GLU A 21 16.48 -13.58 -6.54
N PRO A 22 17.58 -13.47 -5.80
CA PRO A 22 18.01 -12.17 -5.27
C PRO A 22 18.23 -11.10 -6.35
N ARG A 23 18.69 -11.48 -7.50
CA ARG A 23 18.97 -10.53 -8.57
C ARG A 23 17.95 -10.59 -9.68
N GLY A 24 16.95 -11.45 -9.54
CA GLY A 24 15.98 -11.67 -10.59
C GLY A 24 14.86 -10.65 -10.58
N PRO A 25 13.93 -10.81 -11.51
CA PRO A 25 12.80 -9.91 -11.60
C PRO A 25 11.77 -10.19 -10.53
N LEU A 26 10.85 -9.24 -10.36
CA LEU A 26 9.72 -9.41 -9.47
C LEU A 26 8.57 -10.05 -10.22
N SER A 27 7.82 -10.87 -9.51
CA SER A 27 6.64 -11.52 -10.07
C SER A 27 5.45 -11.12 -9.21
N GLU A 28 4.45 -10.52 -9.80
CA GLU A 28 3.27 -10.08 -9.04
C GLU A 28 2.41 -11.29 -8.69
N ILE A 29 2.16 -11.49 -7.40
CA ILE A 29 1.42 -12.67 -6.93
C ILE A 29 0.07 -12.31 -6.34
N GLU A 30 -0.17 -11.05 -6.02
CA GLU A 30 -1.42 -10.66 -5.41
C GLU A 30 -1.68 -9.17 -5.64
N ALA A 31 -2.95 -8.82 -5.75
CA ALA A 31 -3.36 -7.42 -5.86
C ALA A 31 -4.59 -7.20 -5.00
N LEU A 32 -4.57 -6.13 -4.24
CA LEU A 32 -5.68 -5.75 -3.36
C LEU A 32 -6.12 -4.35 -3.74
N SER A 33 -7.38 -4.06 -3.55
CA SER A 33 -7.85 -2.71 -3.79
C SER A 33 -8.78 -2.25 -2.68
N ASN A 34 -8.82 -0.93 -2.51
CA ASN A 34 -9.67 -0.29 -1.53
C ASN A 34 -10.77 0.45 -2.31
N PRO A 35 -11.92 -0.19 -2.54
CA PRO A 35 -12.96 0.41 -3.38
C PRO A 35 -13.45 1.73 -2.84
N GLU A 36 -13.55 1.86 -1.54
CA GLU A 36 -14.04 3.11 -0.93
C GLU A 36 -13.13 4.27 -1.25
N ASN A 37 -11.83 4.09 -1.14
CA ASN A 37 -10.91 5.17 -1.42
C ASN A 37 -10.83 5.47 -2.91
N ARG A 38 -10.94 4.44 -3.74
CA ARG A 38 -10.95 4.65 -5.18
C ARG A 38 -12.20 5.39 -5.61
N LEU A 39 -13.31 5.14 -4.93
CA LEU A 39 -14.54 5.86 -5.18
C LEU A 39 -14.36 7.34 -4.86
N HIS A 40 -13.70 7.64 -3.76
CA HIS A 40 -13.41 9.03 -3.41
C HIS A 40 -12.53 9.71 -4.46
N GLU A 41 -11.58 8.99 -5.00
CA GLU A 41 -10.75 9.52 -6.08
C GLU A 41 -11.60 9.85 -7.30
N GLY A 42 -12.53 8.97 -7.63
CA GLY A 42 -13.45 9.18 -8.72
C GLY A 42 -14.35 10.37 -8.48
N ASP A 43 -14.86 10.47 -7.28
CA ASP A 43 -15.71 11.60 -6.91
C ASP A 43 -14.95 12.91 -7.03
N LEU A 44 -13.74 12.93 -6.58
CA LEU A 44 -12.92 14.13 -6.68
C LEU A 44 -12.72 14.54 -8.13
N VAL A 45 -12.46 13.59 -8.97
CA VAL A 45 -12.29 13.87 -10.39
C VAL A 45 -13.58 14.38 -10.99
N SER A 46 -14.69 13.80 -10.66
CA SER A 46 -15.98 14.22 -11.16
C SER A 46 -16.35 15.59 -10.68
N ASP A 47 -16.13 15.82 -9.43
CA ASP A 47 -16.52 17.07 -8.80
C ASP A 47 -15.71 18.23 -9.25
N ARG A 48 -14.54 17.96 -9.70
CA ARG A 48 -13.68 19.01 -10.14
C ARG A 48 -14.37 19.95 -11.07
N GLY A 49 -15.22 19.43 -11.88
CA GLY A 49 -15.97 20.26 -12.75
C GLY A 49 -17.04 20.99 -12.01
N GLY A 50 -17.55 20.45 -11.05
CA GLY A 50 -18.61 20.98 -10.39
C GLY A 50 -18.32 21.87 -9.35
N ARG A 51 -17.97 22.12 -8.83
CA ARG A 51 -18.04 22.75 -7.97
C ARG A 51 -17.46 23.01 -7.05
N ASP A 52 -17.18 23.19 -6.93
CA ASP A 52 -16.55 23.22 -6.12
C ASP A 52 -16.78 23.70 -5.02
N SER A 53 -17.28 24.13 -5.11
CA SER A 53 -17.54 24.52 -4.29
C SER A 53 -17.83 24.33 -3.19
N ASN A 54 -18.44 24.25 -3.15
CA ASN A 54 -18.77 23.94 -2.18
C ASN A 54 -18.26 23.79 -1.38
N ARG A 55 -17.94 24.20 -1.90
CA ARG A 55 -17.33 23.75 -1.25
C ARG A 55 -16.98 24.36 -0.11
N GLY A 56 -17.25 25.33 0.01
CA GLY A 56 -16.98 25.93 1.19
C GLY A 56 -17.37 25.08 2.27
N ALA A 57 -18.42 24.61 2.07
CA ALA A 57 -18.85 23.64 2.94
C ALA A 57 -17.81 22.68 3.17
N GLY A 58 -16.94 22.68 2.31
CA GLY A 58 -15.89 21.76 2.39
C GLY A 58 -15.32 21.67 3.73
N SER A 59 -15.17 22.74 4.41
CA SER A 59 -14.47 22.63 5.65
C SER A 59 -15.19 21.77 6.65
N HIS A 60 -16.50 21.77 6.63
CA HIS A 60 -17.18 20.91 7.52
C HIS A 60 -17.19 19.55 7.02
N GLY A 61 -17.55 19.41 5.83
CA GLY A 61 -17.54 18.18 5.24
C GLY A 61 -16.24 17.52 5.35
N TYR A 62 -15.30 18.32 5.48
CA TYR A 62 -14.01 17.97 5.65
C TYR A 62 -13.74 17.16 6.85
N SER A 63 -14.13 17.58 8.00
CA SER A 63 -13.83 16.77 9.12
C SER A 63 -14.66 15.51 9.12
N THR A 64 -15.89 15.57 8.67
CA THR A 64 -16.71 14.38 8.64
C THR A 64 -16.25 13.41 7.58
N GLY A 65 -16.02 13.94 6.41
CA GLY A 65 -15.56 13.13 5.32
C GLY A 65 -14.18 12.57 5.59
N GLY A 66 -13.38 13.32 6.32
CA GLY A 66 -12.07 12.88 6.71
C GLY A 66 -12.14 11.67 7.58
N GLY A 67 -13.09 11.62 8.49
CA GLY A 67 -13.23 10.48 9.37
C GLY A 67 -13.57 9.21 8.62
N ALA A 68 -14.53 9.28 7.72
CA ALA A 68 -14.92 8.11 6.94
C ALA A 68 -13.79 7.65 6.04
N LYS A 69 -13.10 8.58 5.45
CA LYS A 69 -12.01 8.27 4.57
C LYS A 69 -10.85 7.66 5.33
N GLU A 70 -10.54 8.23 6.49
CA GLU A 70 -9.49 7.69 7.34
C GLU A 70 -9.82 6.29 7.79
N GLU A 71 -11.07 6.04 8.12
CA GLU A 71 -11.51 4.73 8.54
C GLU A 71 -11.32 3.70 7.42
N ALA A 72 -11.67 4.08 6.20
CA ALA A 72 -11.51 3.21 5.05
C ALA A 72 -10.03 2.90 4.79
N VAL A 73 -9.19 3.91 4.95
CA VAL A 73 -7.76 3.73 4.76
C VAL A 73 -7.18 2.83 5.83
N ASN A 74 -7.60 3.02 7.08
CA ASN A 74 -7.14 2.17 8.17
C ASN A 74 -7.57 0.72 7.99
N ARG A 75 -8.81 0.51 7.56
CA ARG A 75 -9.29 -0.85 7.30
C ARG A 75 -8.47 -1.51 6.20
N PHE A 76 -8.16 -0.75 5.17
CA PHE A 76 -7.37 -1.28 4.07
C PHE A 76 -5.95 -1.62 4.52
N ALA A 77 -5.34 -0.76 5.32
CA ALA A 77 -4.01 -1.03 5.84
C ALA A 77 -4.00 -2.30 6.69
N ALA A 78 -5.04 -2.48 7.51
CA ALA A 78 -5.17 -3.69 8.31
C ALA A 78 -5.33 -4.92 7.43
N GLU A 79 -6.06 -4.78 6.34
CA GLU A 79 -6.25 -5.88 5.39
C GLU A 79 -4.94 -6.26 4.72
N VAL A 80 -4.17 -5.27 4.30
CA VAL A 80 -2.86 -5.51 3.69
C VAL A 80 -1.94 -6.23 4.68
N CYS A 81 -1.89 -5.73 5.91
CA CYS A 81 -1.05 -6.35 6.92
C CYS A 81 -1.49 -7.77 7.26
N ARG A 82 -2.81 -8.01 7.26
CA ARG A 82 -3.33 -9.35 7.51
C ARG A 82 -2.90 -10.31 6.40
N HIS A 83 -2.90 -9.82 5.18
CA HIS A 83 -2.44 -10.62 4.05
C HIS A 83 -0.97 -10.97 4.17
N LEU A 84 -0.16 -10.01 4.60
CA LEU A 84 1.26 -10.24 4.81
C LEU A 84 1.52 -11.20 5.98
N GLU A 85 0.71 -11.08 7.04
CA GLU A 85 0.83 -12.01 8.17
C GLU A 85 0.51 -13.43 7.76
N LYS A 86 -0.46 -13.59 6.86
CA LYS A 86 -0.81 -14.89 6.36
C LYS A 86 0.37 -15.52 5.63
N GLY A 87 1.05 -14.71 4.80
CA GLY A 87 2.24 -15.17 4.11
C GLY A 87 3.36 -15.51 5.07
N ARG A 88 3.55 -14.69 6.11
CA ARG A 88 4.56 -14.95 7.11
C ARG A 88 4.28 -16.27 7.84
N ASN A 89 3.04 -16.48 8.25
CA ASN A 89 2.66 -17.71 8.94
C ASN A 89 2.84 -18.95 8.07
N ALA A 90 2.69 -18.79 6.78
CA ALA A 90 2.88 -19.88 5.84
C ALA A 90 4.34 -20.02 5.39
N HIS A 91 5.22 -19.21 5.93
CA HIS A 91 6.64 -19.18 5.56
C HIS A 91 6.85 -18.93 4.07
N ALA A 92 5.96 -18.12 3.50
CA ALA A 92 6.03 -17.78 2.08
C ALA A 92 7.20 -16.85 1.78
N PHE A 93 7.66 -16.10 2.79
CA PHE A 93 8.82 -15.23 2.62
C PHE A 93 9.55 -15.15 3.95
N ASP A 94 10.83 -14.82 3.88
CA ASP A 94 11.62 -14.58 5.08
C ASP A 94 12.19 -13.16 5.10
N ARG A 95 11.95 -12.40 4.05
CA ARG A 95 12.37 -11.00 3.97
C ARG A 95 11.32 -10.22 3.23
N LEU A 96 11.00 -9.04 3.73
CA LEU A 96 9.95 -8.20 3.17
C LEU A 96 10.47 -6.79 2.93
N TYR A 97 10.17 -6.25 1.77
CA TYR A 97 10.38 -4.83 1.48
C TYR A 97 9.01 -4.18 1.40
N VAL A 98 8.86 -3.03 2.04
CA VAL A 98 7.60 -2.28 2.02
C VAL A 98 7.83 -0.98 1.28
N MET A 99 7.07 -0.76 0.24
CA MET A 99 7.15 0.45 -0.54
C MET A 99 5.76 1.07 -0.58
N ALA A 100 5.62 2.27 -0.07
CA ALA A 100 4.30 2.88 0.05
C ALA A 100 4.41 4.39 -0.03
N SER A 101 3.31 5.03 -0.43
CA SER A 101 3.25 6.49 -0.35
C SER A 101 3.50 6.90 1.09
N PRO A 102 4.11 8.06 1.32
CA PRO A 102 4.51 8.42 2.68
C PRO A 102 3.39 8.39 3.70
N GLY A 103 2.22 8.89 3.33
CA GLY A 103 1.08 8.88 4.26
C GLY A 103 0.62 7.48 4.59
N PHE A 104 0.54 6.62 3.58
CA PHE A 104 0.06 5.26 3.79
C PHE A 104 1.07 4.41 4.54
N LEU A 105 2.35 4.68 4.34
CA LEU A 105 3.40 3.97 5.06
C LEU A 105 3.22 4.12 6.57
N GLY A 106 2.89 5.33 7.02
CA GLY A 106 2.63 5.56 8.43
C GLY A 106 1.42 4.78 8.94
N VAL A 107 0.39 4.65 8.11
CA VAL A 107 -0.80 3.90 8.50
C VAL A 107 -0.49 2.41 8.56
N LEU A 108 0.27 1.90 7.60
CA LEU A 108 0.68 0.50 7.62
C LEU A 108 1.44 0.15 8.88
N ARG A 109 2.31 1.02 9.33
CA ARG A 109 3.12 0.77 10.53
C ARG A 109 2.26 0.52 11.75
N LYS A 110 1.10 1.15 11.82
CA LYS A 110 0.21 0.98 12.96
C LYS A 110 -0.40 -0.40 13.03
N HIS A 111 -0.45 -1.10 11.92
CA HIS A 111 -1.10 -2.40 11.85
C HIS A 111 -0.14 -3.56 11.73
N GLN A 112 1.15 -3.29 11.72
CA GLN A 112 2.16 -4.35 11.62
C GLN A 112 2.40 -4.97 12.99
N SER A 113 2.44 -6.30 13.03
CA SER A 113 2.83 -7.01 14.26
C SER A 113 4.34 -6.92 14.42
N ASP A 114 4.81 -7.18 15.63
CA ASP A 114 6.26 -7.20 15.88
C ASP A 114 6.93 -8.28 15.04
N ALA A 115 6.28 -9.42 14.89
CA ALA A 115 6.85 -10.52 14.11
C ALA A 115 6.98 -10.12 12.63
N LEU A 116 5.97 -9.47 12.09
CA LEU A 116 6.05 -9.02 10.70
C LEU A 116 7.12 -7.95 10.56
N ARG A 117 7.17 -7.04 11.51
CA ARG A 117 8.15 -5.97 11.48
C ARG A 117 9.58 -6.51 11.48
N GLY A 118 9.79 -7.62 12.17
CA GLY A 118 11.09 -8.26 12.22
C GLY A 118 11.57 -8.80 10.87
N LEU A 119 10.65 -9.03 9.94
CA LEU A 119 11.00 -9.49 8.60
C LEU A 119 11.15 -8.36 7.60
N ILE A 120 10.75 -7.15 7.97
CA ILE A 120 10.86 -6.00 7.06
C ILE A 120 12.32 -5.59 7.00
N TYR A 121 12.87 -5.73 5.81
CA TYR A 121 14.27 -5.39 5.58
C TYR A 121 14.45 -3.90 5.34
N ASP A 122 13.50 -3.29 4.63
CA ASP A 122 13.57 -1.86 4.37
C ASP A 122 12.17 -1.33 4.03
N GLU A 123 11.96 -0.06 4.33
CA GLU A 123 10.73 0.63 3.99
C GLU A 123 11.08 1.81 3.09
N ILE A 124 10.42 1.90 1.97
CA ILE A 124 10.71 2.93 0.97
C ILE A 124 9.47 3.80 0.82
N ALA A 125 9.61 5.09 1.11
CA ALA A 125 8.50 6.03 1.04
C ALA A 125 8.38 6.61 -0.37
N LYS A 126 7.88 5.80 -1.28
CA LYS A 126 7.68 6.18 -2.67
C LYS A 126 6.34 5.67 -3.16
N ASP A 127 5.64 6.51 -3.89
CA ASP A 127 4.31 6.20 -4.39
C ASP A 127 4.44 5.55 -5.77
N LEU A 128 4.60 4.24 -5.78
CA LEU A 128 4.85 3.49 -7.01
C LEU A 128 3.79 2.43 -7.30
N ALA A 129 2.66 2.49 -6.59
CA ALA A 129 1.65 1.44 -6.69
C ALA A 129 1.02 1.35 -8.08
N THR A 130 1.09 2.41 -8.87
CA THR A 130 0.54 2.40 -10.23
C THR A 130 1.62 2.24 -11.30
N GLN A 131 2.87 2.05 -10.91
CA GLN A 131 3.96 1.93 -11.86
C GLN A 131 4.13 0.47 -12.30
N ASP A 132 4.82 0.26 -13.41
CA ASP A 132 5.04 -1.09 -13.87
C ASP A 132 6.10 -1.79 -13.02
N VAL A 133 6.16 -3.10 -13.15
CA VAL A 133 7.03 -3.91 -12.31
C VAL A 133 8.51 -3.58 -12.51
N GLY A 134 8.90 -3.22 -13.71
CA GLY A 134 10.30 -2.85 -13.97
C GLY A 134 10.70 -1.61 -13.22
N ARG A 135 9.81 -0.62 -13.21
CA ARG A 135 10.05 0.62 -12.50
C ARG A 135 10.16 0.38 -11.01
N ILE A 136 9.29 -0.47 -10.48
CA ILE A 136 9.32 -0.82 -9.07
C ILE A 136 10.63 -1.52 -8.75
N ARG A 137 11.05 -2.46 -9.59
CA ARG A 137 12.29 -3.19 -9.35
C ARG A 137 13.51 -2.27 -9.31
N GLU A 138 13.50 -1.22 -10.13
CA GLU A 138 14.59 -0.24 -10.17
C GLU A 138 14.80 0.48 -8.84
N GLN A 139 13.75 0.59 -8.04
CA GLN A 139 13.83 1.30 -6.77
C GLN A 139 14.37 0.42 -5.65
N LEU A 140 14.59 -0.85 -5.92
CA LEU A 140 15.09 -1.80 -4.94
C LEU A 140 16.57 -2.06 -5.16
N PRO A 141 17.27 -2.59 -4.15
CA PRO A 141 18.67 -2.96 -4.34
C PRO A 141 18.80 -3.97 -5.47
N LYS A 142 19.96 -4.00 -6.10
CA LYS A 142 20.21 -4.95 -7.16
C LYS A 142 20.14 -6.39 -6.67
N CYS A 143 20.52 -6.59 -5.43
CA CYS A 143 20.47 -7.91 -4.81
C CYS A 143 19.57 -7.85 -3.59
N LEU A 144 18.47 -8.58 -3.64
CA LEU A 144 17.49 -8.59 -2.53
C LEU A 144 17.75 -9.67 -1.46
#